data_a1e43cd56d6298ee365e25737b9a2723
#
_entry.id   a1e43cd56d6298ee365e25737b9a2723
#
_cell.length_a   1.000
_cell.length_b   1.000
_cell.length_c   1.000
_cell.angle_alpha   90.00
_cell.angle_beta   90.00
_cell.angle_gamma   90.00
#
_symmetry.space_group_name_H-M   'P 1'
#
loop_
_entity.id
_entity.type
_entity.pdbx_description
1 polymer ?
#
loop_
_entity_poly.entity_id
_entity_poly.type
_entity_poly.pdbx_seq_one_letter_code
_entity_poly.pdbx_strand_id
1 'polypeptide(L)'
;LAAEFLKKASPDATVWVSDPTWANHVPLLGEAGLNIEKYPYYDYDSHSVRFDEMAECLSKVGSGDLVLLHGCCHNPCGADLNQQQWQAIRDIALDRGFTVFIDLAYQGLGDGLEEDVYGVRLLAESLPELVVVSSCSKNFGLYRERVGAMTLICDSDESAKVATTVVAAAARAMYSMPPDHGAAIVQLILNDADLRKEWDAELTEMRNRINGLRAQLVTQIQSAGIDSDFSFIEREKGMFSFLGVNVDQVQSLVNDYSIYLVNSSRINVAGVNDGNIAYLADSLATVLK
;
A
#
# COMPACT_ATOMS: atom_id res chain seq x y z
N LEU A 1 16.25 -2.38 3.68
CA LEU A 1 17.34 -2.00 2.77
C LEU A 1 17.13 -0.57 2.26
N ALA A 2 15.97 -0.24 1.66
CA ALA A 2 15.69 1.11 1.16
C ALA A 2 15.86 2.19 2.24
N ALA A 3 15.30 1.99 3.44
CA ALA A 3 15.46 2.93 4.55
C ALA A 3 16.93 3.19 4.92
N GLU A 4 17.76 2.14 4.99
CA GLU A 4 19.19 2.25 5.24
C GLU A 4 19.95 2.97 4.12
N PHE A 5 19.55 2.71 2.87
CA PHE A 5 20.08 3.44 1.72
C PHE A 5 19.73 4.92 1.79
N LEU A 6 18.45 5.22 1.99
CA LEU A 6 17.95 6.60 2.05
C LEU A 6 18.60 7.40 3.19
N LYS A 7 18.78 6.78 4.37
CA LYS A 7 19.51 7.42 5.48
C LYS A 7 20.95 7.76 5.14
N LYS A 8 21.62 6.91 4.34
CA LYS A 8 22.99 7.17 3.90
C LYS A 8 23.07 8.21 2.79
N ALA A 9 22.10 8.18 1.87
CA ALA A 9 22.05 9.12 0.75
C ALA A 9 21.62 10.53 1.20
N SER A 10 20.68 10.62 2.13
CA SER A 10 20.11 11.88 2.63
C SER A 10 19.98 11.85 4.16
N PRO A 11 21.07 12.04 4.90
CA PRO A 11 21.11 11.84 6.37
C PRO A 11 20.15 12.72 7.16
N ASP A 12 19.85 13.92 6.67
CA ASP A 12 19.03 14.92 7.34
C ASP A 12 17.58 14.97 6.80
N ALA A 13 17.27 14.14 5.80
CA ALA A 13 15.95 14.12 5.17
C ALA A 13 14.84 13.73 6.15
N THR A 14 13.68 14.34 5.96
CA THR A 14 12.41 13.92 6.55
C THR A 14 11.66 13.04 5.55
N VAL A 15 11.14 11.92 6.01
CA VAL A 15 10.23 11.07 5.23
C VAL A 15 8.80 11.42 5.61
N TRP A 16 8.07 11.96 4.66
CA TRP A 16 6.65 12.27 4.79
C TRP A 16 5.82 11.03 4.46
N VAL A 17 5.01 10.55 5.41
CA VAL A 17 4.16 9.37 5.27
C VAL A 17 2.69 9.76 5.34
N SER A 18 1.81 9.00 4.68
CA SER A 18 0.36 9.24 4.76
C SER A 18 -0.19 9.06 6.19
N ASP A 19 -1.21 9.84 6.56
CA ASP A 19 -1.98 9.64 7.78
C ASP A 19 -3.42 9.20 7.44
N PRO A 20 -3.77 7.92 7.67
CA PRO A 20 -2.95 6.82 8.19
C PRO A 20 -1.97 6.24 7.15
N THR A 21 -1.02 5.45 7.64
CA THR A 21 -0.10 4.64 6.82
C THR A 21 -0.02 3.22 7.37
N TRP A 22 0.65 2.31 6.65
CA TRP A 22 0.96 0.99 7.20
C TRP A 22 1.74 1.13 8.52
N ALA A 23 1.20 0.53 9.59
CA ALA A 23 1.68 0.76 10.95
C ALA A 23 3.19 0.51 11.14
N ASN A 24 3.80 -0.34 10.29
CA ASN A 24 5.23 -0.62 10.37
C ASN A 24 6.12 0.37 9.61
N HIS A 25 5.56 1.31 8.82
CA HIS A 25 6.38 2.34 8.18
C HIS A 25 7.12 3.18 9.21
N VAL A 26 6.40 3.67 10.23
CA VAL A 26 6.98 4.55 11.25
C VAL A 26 8.12 3.87 12.03
N PRO A 27 7.95 2.69 12.65
CA PRO A 27 9.06 2.05 13.34
C PRO A 27 10.19 1.61 12.41
N LEU A 28 9.88 1.12 11.20
CA LEU A 28 10.88 0.68 10.24
C LEU A 28 11.80 1.82 9.76
N LEU A 29 11.21 2.96 9.41
CA LEU A 29 11.96 4.14 8.95
C LEU A 29 12.67 4.83 10.12
N GLY A 30 12.03 4.90 11.30
CA GLY A 30 12.61 5.48 12.51
C GLY A 30 13.80 4.70 13.03
N GLU A 31 13.76 3.36 13.04
CA GLU A 31 14.91 2.52 13.43
C GLU A 31 16.11 2.66 12.47
N ALA A 32 15.87 2.98 11.20
CA ALA A 32 16.91 3.35 10.27
C ALA A 32 17.49 4.76 10.52
N GLY A 33 16.92 5.52 11.46
CA GLY A 33 17.34 6.85 11.85
C GLY A 33 16.80 7.99 10.98
N LEU A 34 15.77 7.75 10.18
CA LEU A 34 15.10 8.78 9.38
C LEU A 34 14.13 9.59 10.26
N ASN A 35 14.03 10.89 9.99
CA ASN A 35 12.99 11.73 10.56
C ASN A 35 11.66 11.44 9.85
N ILE A 36 10.54 11.50 10.57
CA ILE A 36 9.24 11.15 10.01
C ILE A 36 8.24 12.25 10.33
N GLU A 37 7.56 12.71 9.29
CA GLU A 37 6.41 13.61 9.36
C GLU A 37 5.22 12.99 8.63
N LYS A 38 4.03 13.53 8.86
CA LYS A 38 2.81 13.01 8.25
C LYS A 38 2.15 14.04 7.35
N TYR A 39 1.58 13.55 6.23
CA TYR A 39 0.66 14.34 5.43
C TYR A 39 -0.77 13.80 5.54
N PRO A 40 -1.82 14.67 5.47
CA PRO A 40 -3.22 14.23 5.49
C PRO A 40 -3.50 13.32 4.28
N TYR A 41 -4.20 12.20 4.52
CA TYR A 41 -4.49 11.27 3.43
C TYR A 41 -5.94 10.80 3.43
N TYR A 42 -6.49 10.34 4.55
CA TYR A 42 -7.80 9.70 4.60
C TYR A 42 -8.76 10.45 5.50
N ASP A 43 -9.97 10.63 5.01
CA ASP A 43 -11.10 11.17 5.75
C ASP A 43 -11.97 10.02 6.26
N TYR A 44 -12.08 9.90 7.57
CA TYR A 44 -12.85 8.83 8.22
C TYR A 44 -14.37 9.04 8.16
N ASP A 45 -14.84 10.25 7.86
CA ASP A 45 -16.26 10.56 7.75
C ASP A 45 -16.79 10.32 6.33
N SER A 46 -16.05 10.77 5.32
CA SER A 46 -16.40 10.58 3.91
C SER A 46 -15.83 9.31 3.28
N HIS A 47 -14.93 8.61 3.99
CA HIS A 47 -14.21 7.44 3.50
C HIS A 47 -13.52 7.66 2.16
N SER A 48 -12.80 8.79 2.05
CA SER A 48 -12.15 9.20 0.81
C SER A 48 -10.77 9.79 1.05
N VAL A 49 -10.00 9.97 -0.03
CA VAL A 49 -8.70 10.64 0.04
C VAL A 49 -8.89 12.15 0.22
N ARG A 50 -8.26 12.74 1.22
CA ARG A 50 -8.19 14.20 1.48
C ARG A 50 -7.18 14.85 0.55
N PHE A 51 -7.44 14.75 -0.75
CA PHE A 51 -6.43 15.08 -1.75
C PHE A 51 -6.01 16.56 -1.74
N ASP A 52 -6.93 17.48 -1.56
CA ASP A 52 -6.63 18.92 -1.55
C ASP A 52 -5.68 19.27 -0.40
N GLU A 53 -5.94 18.74 0.79
CA GLU A 53 -5.09 18.96 1.98
C GLU A 53 -3.74 18.22 1.84
N MET A 54 -3.75 17.02 1.25
CA MET A 54 -2.53 16.31 0.90
C MET A 54 -1.67 17.15 -0.05
N ALA A 55 -2.24 17.66 -1.14
CA ALA A 55 -1.53 18.47 -2.13
C ALA A 55 -1.01 19.78 -1.52
N GLU A 56 -1.79 20.44 -0.67
CA GLU A 56 -1.36 21.63 0.07
C GLU A 56 -0.17 21.31 0.99
N CYS A 57 -0.21 20.19 1.71
CA CYS A 57 0.88 19.74 2.56
C CYS A 57 2.14 19.45 1.74
N LEU A 58 2.02 18.64 0.67
CA LEU A 58 3.14 18.25 -0.18
C LEU A 58 3.77 19.45 -0.90
N SER A 59 3.00 20.48 -1.21
CA SER A 59 3.53 21.72 -1.81
C SER A 59 4.47 22.51 -0.88
N LYS A 60 4.57 22.12 0.39
CA LYS A 60 5.48 22.73 1.39
C LYS A 60 6.69 21.86 1.71
N VAL A 61 6.74 20.63 1.18
CA VAL A 61 7.84 19.69 1.40
C VAL A 61 9.13 20.21 0.72
N GLY A 62 10.25 20.06 1.39
CA GLY A 62 11.55 20.54 0.90
C GLY A 62 12.20 19.61 -0.13
N SER A 63 13.09 20.16 -0.96
CA SER A 63 13.81 19.41 -2.00
C SER A 63 14.77 18.34 -1.49
N GLY A 64 15.11 18.35 -0.19
CA GLY A 64 15.94 17.30 0.44
C GLY A 64 15.15 16.20 1.12
N ASP A 65 13.84 16.32 1.14
CA ASP A 65 12.93 15.40 1.83
C ASP A 65 12.44 14.27 0.91
N LEU A 66 11.78 13.31 1.52
CA LEU A 66 11.22 12.13 0.87
C LEU A 66 9.70 12.07 1.11
N VAL A 67 8.94 11.72 0.09
CA VAL A 67 7.50 11.48 0.22
C VAL A 67 7.21 10.00 -0.07
N LEU A 68 6.76 9.27 0.96
CA LEU A 68 6.38 7.88 0.82
C LEU A 68 4.92 7.78 0.39
N LEU A 69 4.69 7.14 -0.74
CA LEU A 69 3.37 6.88 -1.33
C LEU A 69 3.12 5.38 -1.43
N HIS A 70 1.88 4.94 -1.18
CA HIS A 70 1.45 3.60 -1.54
C HIS A 70 1.14 3.56 -3.05
N GLY A 71 1.74 2.63 -3.78
CA GLY A 71 1.57 2.53 -5.23
C GLY A 71 0.15 2.13 -5.65
N CYS A 72 -0.49 1.24 -4.87
CA CYS A 72 -1.88 0.81 -5.01
C CYS A 72 -2.35 0.11 -3.73
N CYS A 73 -3.68 -0.12 -3.61
CA CYS A 73 -4.29 -0.87 -2.51
C CYS A 73 -3.84 -0.36 -1.14
N HIS A 74 -4.03 0.92 -0.88
CA HIS A 74 -3.50 1.62 0.29
C HIS A 74 -3.79 0.88 1.61
N ASN A 75 -2.74 0.55 2.34
CA ASN A 75 -2.85 -0.05 3.67
C ASN A 75 -2.71 1.04 4.74
N PRO A 76 -3.75 1.36 5.53
CA PRO A 76 -4.85 0.46 5.94
C PRO A 76 -6.23 0.74 5.31
N CYS A 77 -6.42 1.78 4.51
CA CYS A 77 -7.76 2.28 4.19
C CYS A 77 -8.35 1.75 2.88
N GLY A 78 -7.54 1.28 1.94
CA GLY A 78 -8.02 0.84 0.63
C GLY A 78 -8.37 1.98 -0.35
N ALA A 79 -8.37 3.23 0.10
CA ALA A 79 -8.63 4.39 -0.75
C ALA A 79 -7.36 4.77 -1.51
N ASP A 80 -7.38 4.65 -2.82
CA ASP A 80 -6.25 4.90 -3.71
C ASP A 80 -6.37 6.24 -4.44
N LEU A 81 -5.22 6.77 -4.86
CA LEU A 81 -5.15 7.93 -5.73
C LEU A 81 -5.63 7.60 -7.14
N ASN A 82 -6.46 8.46 -7.72
CA ASN A 82 -6.84 8.35 -9.12
C ASN A 82 -5.75 8.93 -10.05
N GLN A 83 -5.92 8.75 -11.37
CA GLN A 83 -4.92 9.17 -12.35
C GLN A 83 -4.66 10.69 -12.34
N GLN A 84 -5.69 11.52 -12.12
CA GLN A 84 -5.53 12.98 -12.05
C GLN A 84 -4.75 13.39 -10.79
N GLN A 85 -4.99 12.72 -9.68
CA GLN A 85 -4.26 12.94 -8.44
C GLN A 85 -2.78 12.53 -8.57
N TRP A 86 -2.49 11.41 -9.25
CA TRP A 86 -1.11 11.01 -9.55
C TRP A 86 -0.39 12.04 -10.44
N GLN A 87 -1.09 12.62 -11.44
CA GLN A 87 -0.54 13.68 -12.27
C GLN A 87 -0.24 14.95 -11.45
N ALA A 88 -1.14 15.34 -10.55
CA ALA A 88 -0.91 16.47 -9.66
C ALA A 88 0.28 16.24 -8.71
N ILE A 89 0.43 15.03 -8.16
CA ILE A 89 1.61 14.68 -7.33
C ILE A 89 2.90 14.76 -8.13
N ARG A 90 2.92 14.28 -9.38
CA ARG A 90 4.07 14.43 -10.27
C ARG A 90 4.46 15.91 -10.43
N ASP A 91 3.48 16.77 -10.69
CA ASP A 91 3.72 18.19 -10.91
C ASP A 91 4.24 18.88 -9.64
N ILE A 92 3.70 18.54 -8.47
CA ILE A 92 4.20 19.00 -7.17
C ILE A 92 5.64 18.51 -6.93
N ALA A 93 5.92 17.24 -7.20
CA ALA A 93 7.26 16.67 -7.00
C ALA A 93 8.31 17.34 -7.90
N LEU A 94 7.95 17.63 -9.15
CA LEU A 94 8.82 18.38 -10.08
C LEU A 94 9.07 19.82 -9.62
N ASP A 95 8.05 20.51 -9.12
CA ASP A 95 8.16 21.88 -8.63
C ASP A 95 8.96 21.97 -7.33
N ARG A 96 8.74 21.02 -6.40
CA ARG A 96 9.34 21.04 -5.06
C ARG A 96 10.70 20.34 -4.99
N GLY A 97 10.95 19.40 -5.88
CA GLY A 97 12.21 18.65 -5.96
C GLY A 97 12.42 17.63 -4.82
N PHE A 98 11.38 17.20 -4.10
CA PHE A 98 11.50 16.09 -3.16
C PHE A 98 11.59 14.75 -3.88
N THR A 99 12.24 13.78 -3.28
CA THR A 99 12.32 12.42 -3.85
C THR A 99 11.08 11.61 -3.47
N VAL A 100 10.42 11.02 -4.47
CA VAL A 100 9.29 10.11 -4.22
C VAL A 100 9.80 8.71 -3.89
N PHE A 101 9.21 8.13 -2.85
CA PHE A 101 9.46 6.77 -2.37
C PHE A 101 8.16 5.96 -2.42
N ILE A 102 8.07 4.94 -3.28
CA ILE A 102 6.85 4.17 -3.48
C ILE A 102 6.95 2.81 -2.80
N ASP A 103 5.96 2.49 -1.95
CA ASP A 103 5.67 1.15 -1.46
C ASP A 103 4.64 0.46 -2.38
N LEU A 104 5.07 -0.60 -3.09
CA LEU A 104 4.27 -1.37 -4.03
C LEU A 104 4.14 -2.82 -3.53
N ALA A 105 3.31 -3.03 -2.52
CA ALA A 105 3.15 -4.34 -1.89
C ALA A 105 1.99 -5.17 -2.48
N TYR A 106 1.10 -4.58 -3.28
CA TYR A 106 -0.17 -5.20 -3.68
C TYR A 106 -0.44 -5.17 -5.18
N GLN A 107 0.57 -4.97 -6.01
CA GLN A 107 0.42 -4.93 -7.47
C GLN A 107 -0.33 -6.16 -7.99
N GLY A 108 -1.35 -5.95 -8.79
CA GLY A 108 -2.22 -6.96 -9.37
C GLY A 108 -3.46 -7.30 -8.53
N LEU A 109 -3.60 -6.73 -7.32
CA LEU A 109 -4.73 -7.00 -6.41
C LEU A 109 -5.75 -5.84 -6.33
N GLY A 110 -5.52 -4.73 -7.02
CA GLY A 110 -6.45 -3.61 -7.16
C GLY A 110 -7.33 -3.76 -8.40
N ASP A 111 -6.89 -3.18 -9.50
CA ASP A 111 -7.59 -3.21 -10.79
C ASP A 111 -6.88 -4.12 -11.82
N GLY A 112 -5.57 -4.33 -11.69
CA GLY A 112 -4.78 -5.19 -12.57
C GLY A 112 -3.29 -4.96 -12.42
N LEU A 113 -2.47 -5.81 -13.06
CA LEU A 113 -1.01 -5.68 -13.01
C LEU A 113 -0.52 -4.36 -13.60
N GLU A 114 -1.15 -3.92 -14.69
CA GLU A 114 -0.78 -2.70 -15.43
C GLU A 114 -1.45 -1.45 -14.84
N GLU A 115 -2.70 -1.56 -14.43
CA GLU A 115 -3.49 -0.49 -13.86
C GLU A 115 -2.92 -0.05 -12.51
N ASP A 116 -2.53 -0.99 -11.66
CA ASP A 116 -2.01 -0.76 -10.32
C ASP A 116 -0.65 -0.04 -10.30
N VAL A 117 0.06 0.00 -11.42
CA VAL A 117 1.36 0.67 -11.55
C VAL A 117 1.32 1.96 -12.35
N TYR A 118 0.12 2.47 -12.68
CA TYR A 118 -0.02 3.72 -13.41
C TYR A 118 0.79 4.86 -12.79
N GLY A 119 0.62 5.11 -11.49
CA GLY A 119 1.35 6.16 -10.77
C GLY A 119 2.86 5.94 -10.77
N VAL A 120 3.29 4.70 -10.59
CA VAL A 120 4.72 4.33 -10.61
C VAL A 120 5.34 4.66 -11.97
N ARG A 121 4.69 4.26 -13.08
CA ARG A 121 5.20 4.51 -14.44
C ARG A 121 5.20 6.00 -14.78
N LEU A 122 4.12 6.71 -14.45
CA LEU A 122 4.04 8.15 -14.65
C LEU A 122 5.20 8.89 -13.97
N LEU A 123 5.50 8.53 -12.72
CA LEU A 123 6.58 9.15 -11.97
C LEU A 123 7.96 8.71 -12.49
N ALA A 124 8.12 7.43 -12.87
CA ALA A 124 9.35 6.90 -13.43
C ALA A 124 9.76 7.56 -14.77
N GLU A 125 8.77 7.95 -15.58
CA GLU A 125 8.99 8.64 -16.86
C GLU A 125 9.25 10.16 -16.68
N SER A 126 8.85 10.73 -15.55
CA SER A 126 8.81 12.18 -15.36
C SER A 126 9.86 12.71 -14.37
N LEU A 127 10.17 11.94 -13.32
CA LEU A 127 11.05 12.40 -12.25
C LEU A 127 12.50 12.01 -12.49
N PRO A 128 13.47 12.88 -12.13
CA PRO A 128 14.88 12.55 -12.24
C PRO A 128 15.31 11.46 -11.28
N GLU A 129 14.63 11.37 -10.12
CA GLU A 129 14.93 10.38 -9.09
C GLU A 129 13.65 9.78 -8.55
N LEU A 130 13.64 8.45 -8.37
CA LEU A 130 12.51 7.71 -7.79
C LEU A 130 13.02 6.46 -7.08
N VAL A 131 12.46 6.17 -5.91
CA VAL A 131 12.68 4.93 -5.18
C VAL A 131 11.40 4.12 -5.19
N VAL A 132 11.47 2.87 -5.66
CA VAL A 132 10.34 1.94 -5.64
C VAL A 132 10.73 0.68 -4.88
N VAL A 133 9.94 0.29 -3.89
CA VAL A 133 10.06 -1.00 -3.23
C VAL A 133 8.83 -1.85 -3.54
N SER A 134 9.06 -2.98 -4.19
CA SER A 134 8.01 -3.93 -4.54
C SER A 134 8.16 -5.23 -3.76
N SER A 135 7.05 -5.88 -3.45
CA SER A 135 7.02 -7.11 -2.66
C SER A 135 6.33 -8.23 -3.42
N CYS A 136 6.92 -9.43 -3.39
CA CYS A 136 6.30 -10.65 -3.89
C CYS A 136 5.52 -11.42 -2.79
N SER A 137 5.34 -10.83 -1.62
CA SER A 137 4.65 -11.49 -0.50
C SER A 137 3.20 -11.83 -0.82
N LYS A 138 2.45 -10.92 -1.47
CA LYS A 138 1.01 -11.09 -1.70
C LYS A 138 0.72 -11.62 -3.09
N ASN A 139 1.19 -10.96 -4.13
CA ASN A 139 0.88 -11.33 -5.52
C ASN A 139 1.53 -12.65 -6.00
N PHE A 140 2.56 -13.15 -5.31
CA PHE A 140 3.10 -14.50 -5.47
C PHE A 140 2.81 -15.43 -4.28
N GLY A 141 2.17 -14.94 -3.22
CA GLY A 141 1.93 -15.74 -2.01
C GLY A 141 3.20 -16.10 -1.20
N LEU A 142 4.34 -15.47 -1.49
CA LEU A 142 5.66 -15.82 -0.95
C LEU A 142 6.01 -15.09 0.36
N TYR A 143 5.06 -14.91 1.27
CA TYR A 143 5.24 -14.14 2.52
C TYR A 143 6.48 -14.52 3.32
N ARG A 144 6.79 -15.81 3.43
CA ARG A 144 7.88 -16.34 4.24
C ARG A 144 9.23 -16.35 3.54
N GLU A 145 9.23 -16.28 2.22
CA GLU A 145 10.46 -16.29 1.41
C GLU A 145 11.19 -14.95 1.45
N ARG A 146 10.57 -13.91 2.01
CA ARG A 146 11.17 -12.59 2.19
C ARG A 146 11.72 -12.01 0.88
N VAL A 147 10.96 -12.10 -0.21
CA VAL A 147 11.35 -11.67 -1.56
C VAL A 147 10.61 -10.42 -2.01
N GLY A 148 11.34 -9.54 -2.64
CA GLY A 148 10.90 -8.29 -3.24
C GLY A 148 12.06 -7.63 -3.95
N ALA A 149 11.82 -6.45 -4.51
CA ALA A 149 12.85 -5.69 -5.23
C ALA A 149 12.84 -4.23 -4.78
N MET A 150 14.03 -3.63 -4.76
CA MET A 150 14.21 -2.20 -4.66
C MET A 150 14.73 -1.71 -6.02
N THR A 151 14.02 -0.77 -6.62
CA THR A 151 14.37 -0.13 -7.88
C THR A 151 14.69 1.33 -7.61
N LEU A 152 15.82 1.79 -8.13
CA LEU A 152 16.23 3.18 -8.09
C LEU A 152 16.25 3.74 -9.52
N ILE A 153 15.58 4.84 -9.74
CA ILE A 153 15.76 5.69 -10.90
C ILE A 153 16.63 6.84 -10.46
N CYS A 154 17.66 7.12 -11.23
CA CYS A 154 18.64 8.16 -10.94
C CYS A 154 18.74 9.09 -12.15
N ASP A 155 19.15 10.32 -11.90
CA ASP A 155 19.32 11.38 -12.90
C ASP A 155 20.39 11.08 -13.95
N SER A 156 21.33 10.19 -13.61
CA SER A 156 22.43 9.82 -14.49
C SER A 156 22.96 8.40 -14.24
N ASP A 157 23.66 7.83 -15.23
CA ASP A 157 24.34 6.54 -15.11
C ASP A 157 25.43 6.57 -14.00
N GLU A 158 26.04 7.71 -13.77
CA GLU A 158 27.05 7.86 -12.72
C GLU A 158 26.41 7.78 -11.34
N SER A 159 25.33 8.51 -11.11
CA SER A 159 24.54 8.45 -9.88
C SER A 159 24.01 7.03 -9.62
N ALA A 160 23.54 6.34 -10.66
CA ALA A 160 23.06 4.96 -10.55
C ALA A 160 24.18 3.98 -10.12
N LYS A 161 25.39 4.14 -10.65
CA LYS A 161 26.56 3.35 -10.25
C LYS A 161 26.93 3.61 -8.79
N VAL A 162 26.96 4.87 -8.36
CA VAL A 162 27.23 5.24 -6.97
C VAL A 162 26.16 4.66 -6.05
N ALA A 163 24.87 4.86 -6.38
CA ALA A 163 23.76 4.33 -5.60
C ALA A 163 23.84 2.80 -5.46
N THR A 164 24.18 2.08 -6.54
CA THR A 164 24.37 0.62 -6.52
C THR A 164 25.45 0.20 -5.51
N THR A 165 26.58 0.93 -5.44
CA THR A 165 27.65 0.62 -4.47
C THR A 165 27.20 0.84 -3.03
N VAL A 166 26.45 1.91 -2.77
CA VAL A 166 25.89 2.21 -1.44
C VAL A 166 24.86 1.15 -1.02
N VAL A 167 23.97 0.76 -1.93
CA VAL A 167 22.99 -0.33 -1.70
C VAL A 167 23.69 -1.64 -1.39
N ALA A 168 24.69 -2.02 -2.19
CA ALA A 168 25.45 -3.25 -1.98
C ALA A 168 26.19 -3.25 -0.61
N ALA A 169 26.76 -2.12 -0.23
CA ALA A 169 27.42 -1.97 1.08
C ALA A 169 26.41 -2.06 2.23
N ALA A 170 25.23 -1.45 2.09
CA ALA A 170 24.15 -1.54 3.07
C ALA A 170 23.65 -3.00 3.22
N ALA A 171 23.36 -3.68 2.11
CA ALA A 171 22.95 -5.08 2.10
C ALA A 171 23.98 -5.98 2.78
N ARG A 172 25.26 -5.79 2.44
CA ARG A 172 26.36 -6.56 3.07
C ARG A 172 26.44 -6.33 4.58
N ALA A 173 26.23 -5.12 5.05
CA ALA A 173 26.25 -4.80 6.48
C ALA A 173 25.04 -5.39 7.23
N MET A 174 23.87 -5.44 6.61
CA MET A 174 22.62 -5.89 7.22
C MET A 174 22.51 -7.42 7.30
N TYR A 175 22.78 -8.11 6.19
CA TYR A 175 22.56 -9.56 6.06
C TYR A 175 23.56 -10.29 5.15
N SER A 176 24.61 -9.62 4.72
CA SER A 176 25.67 -10.13 3.83
C SER A 176 25.19 -10.48 2.43
N MET A 177 24.29 -11.46 2.29
CA MET A 177 23.63 -11.88 1.04
C MET A 177 22.17 -12.19 1.31
N PRO A 178 21.23 -11.80 0.43
CA PRO A 178 19.83 -12.18 0.57
C PRO A 178 19.65 -13.69 0.36
N PRO A 179 18.58 -14.29 0.93
CA PRO A 179 18.16 -15.63 0.55
C PRO A 179 17.84 -15.69 -0.95
N ASP A 180 18.27 -16.76 -1.62
CA ASP A 180 18.06 -16.92 -3.07
C ASP A 180 16.73 -17.57 -3.43
N HIS A 181 16.24 -18.49 -2.60
CA HIS A 181 15.10 -19.37 -2.91
C HIS A 181 13.85 -18.63 -3.40
N GLY A 182 13.40 -17.59 -2.70
CA GLY A 182 12.23 -16.83 -3.10
C GLY A 182 12.43 -16.07 -4.42
N ALA A 183 13.60 -15.49 -4.64
CA ALA A 183 13.93 -14.81 -5.89
C ALA A 183 14.01 -15.79 -7.07
N ALA A 184 14.57 -16.98 -6.86
CA ALA A 184 14.65 -18.03 -7.88
C ALA A 184 13.25 -18.52 -8.31
N ILE A 185 12.30 -18.66 -7.36
CA ILE A 185 10.90 -19.00 -7.67
C ILE A 185 10.28 -17.92 -8.57
N VAL A 186 10.39 -16.65 -8.19
CA VAL A 186 9.84 -15.53 -8.97
C VAL A 186 10.48 -15.48 -10.36
N GLN A 187 11.81 -15.64 -10.45
CA GLN A 187 12.54 -15.66 -11.72
C GLN A 187 12.06 -16.81 -12.62
N LEU A 188 11.87 -18.01 -12.07
CA LEU A 188 11.39 -19.16 -12.81
C LEU A 188 10.00 -18.89 -13.40
N ILE A 189 9.07 -18.41 -12.57
CA ILE A 189 7.68 -18.13 -12.99
C ILE A 189 7.65 -17.04 -14.08
N LEU A 190 8.39 -15.96 -13.91
CA LEU A 190 8.34 -14.83 -14.85
C LEU A 190 9.05 -15.10 -16.18
N ASN A 191 10.03 -16.03 -16.21
CA ASN A 191 10.77 -16.37 -17.43
C ASN A 191 10.17 -17.54 -18.21
N ASP A 192 9.26 -18.30 -17.63
CA ASP A 192 8.53 -19.37 -18.31
C ASP A 192 7.15 -18.86 -18.70
N ALA A 193 6.82 -18.93 -19.99
CA ALA A 193 5.57 -18.38 -20.52
C ALA A 193 4.31 -19.09 -19.98
N ASP A 194 4.38 -20.39 -19.75
CA ASP A 194 3.24 -21.17 -19.26
C ASP A 194 3.03 -20.92 -17.77
N LEU A 195 4.09 -20.93 -16.96
CA LEU A 195 4.02 -20.62 -15.54
C LEU A 195 3.58 -19.17 -15.30
N ARG A 196 4.08 -18.23 -16.11
CA ARG A 196 3.65 -16.83 -16.02
C ARG A 196 2.16 -16.67 -16.31
N LYS A 197 1.65 -17.37 -17.31
CA LYS A 197 0.23 -17.34 -17.66
C LYS A 197 -0.64 -17.94 -16.55
N GLU A 198 -0.20 -19.05 -15.95
CA GLU A 198 -0.88 -19.66 -14.81
C GLU A 198 -0.91 -18.73 -13.61
N TRP A 199 0.23 -18.15 -13.25
CA TRP A 199 0.32 -17.15 -12.17
C TRP A 199 -0.58 -15.93 -12.40
N ASP A 200 -0.62 -15.37 -13.61
CA ASP A 200 -1.48 -14.23 -13.96
C ASP A 200 -2.97 -14.58 -13.83
N ALA A 201 -3.35 -15.78 -14.22
CA ALA A 201 -4.71 -16.28 -14.07
C ALA A 201 -5.10 -16.43 -12.59
N GLU A 202 -4.25 -17.01 -11.74
CA GLU A 202 -4.48 -17.13 -10.31
C GLU A 202 -4.55 -15.75 -9.61
N LEU A 203 -3.65 -14.83 -9.96
CA LEU A 203 -3.67 -13.47 -9.43
C LEU A 203 -4.96 -12.73 -9.81
N THR A 204 -5.42 -12.93 -11.06
CA THR A 204 -6.70 -12.40 -11.54
C THR A 204 -7.88 -12.98 -10.77
N GLU A 205 -7.88 -14.27 -10.46
CA GLU A 205 -8.90 -14.92 -9.64
C GLU A 205 -8.90 -14.32 -8.21
N MET A 206 -7.73 -14.16 -7.59
CA MET A 206 -7.61 -13.54 -6.26
C MET A 206 -8.16 -12.10 -6.24
N ARG A 207 -7.79 -11.29 -7.23
CA ARG A 207 -8.31 -9.92 -7.39
C ARG A 207 -9.83 -9.90 -7.54
N ASN A 208 -10.36 -10.69 -8.47
CA ASN A 208 -11.80 -10.75 -8.73
C ASN A 208 -12.58 -11.23 -7.50
N ARG A 209 -12.03 -12.21 -6.76
CA ARG A 209 -12.61 -12.66 -5.49
C ARG A 209 -12.68 -11.53 -4.46
N ILE A 210 -11.59 -10.79 -4.25
CA ILE A 210 -11.56 -9.69 -3.26
C ILE A 210 -12.54 -8.59 -3.66
N ASN A 211 -12.54 -8.16 -4.91
CA ASN A 211 -13.45 -7.12 -5.40
C ASN A 211 -14.92 -7.60 -5.36
N GLY A 212 -15.18 -8.86 -5.69
CA GLY A 212 -16.52 -9.46 -5.55
C GLY A 212 -17.00 -9.51 -4.10
N LEU A 213 -16.12 -9.83 -3.15
CA LEU A 213 -16.46 -9.82 -1.72
C LEU A 213 -16.75 -8.41 -1.19
N ARG A 214 -16.10 -7.38 -1.71
CA ARG A 214 -16.42 -5.98 -1.38
C ARG A 214 -17.85 -5.63 -1.77
N ALA A 215 -18.25 -5.91 -3.01
CA ALA A 215 -19.61 -5.67 -3.50
C ALA A 215 -20.66 -6.51 -2.75
N GLN A 216 -20.37 -7.79 -2.49
CA GLN A 216 -21.25 -8.66 -1.72
C GLN A 216 -21.41 -8.16 -0.28
N LEU A 217 -20.33 -7.71 0.37
CA LEU A 217 -20.39 -7.18 1.74
C LEU A 217 -21.28 -5.94 1.82
N VAL A 218 -21.15 -5.00 0.89
CA VAL A 218 -22.03 -3.82 0.81
C VAL A 218 -23.50 -4.25 0.64
N THR A 219 -23.76 -5.18 -0.26
CA THR A 219 -25.13 -5.73 -0.48
C THR A 219 -25.70 -6.38 0.79
N GLN A 220 -24.91 -7.16 1.53
CA GLN A 220 -25.35 -7.82 2.75
C GLN A 220 -25.60 -6.80 3.88
N ILE A 221 -24.74 -5.80 4.03
CA ILE A 221 -24.91 -4.71 5.00
C ILE A 221 -26.23 -3.95 4.74
N GLN A 222 -26.51 -3.60 3.49
CA GLN A 222 -27.76 -2.96 3.10
C GLN A 222 -28.97 -3.86 3.39
N SER A 223 -28.87 -5.16 3.10
CA SER A 223 -29.93 -6.14 3.36
C SER A 223 -30.20 -6.35 4.85
N ALA A 224 -29.20 -6.15 5.71
CA ALA A 224 -29.33 -6.20 7.17
C ALA A 224 -30.05 -4.95 7.76
N GLY A 225 -30.41 -3.96 6.93
CA GLY A 225 -31.17 -2.79 7.32
C GLY A 225 -30.33 -1.72 8.04
N ILE A 226 -29.08 -1.55 7.63
CA ILE A 226 -28.21 -0.48 8.08
C ILE A 226 -28.42 0.73 7.18
N ASP A 227 -28.82 1.86 7.75
CA ASP A 227 -29.10 3.10 7.00
C ASP A 227 -27.82 3.87 6.60
N SER A 228 -26.70 3.62 7.26
CA SER A 228 -25.43 4.26 6.95
C SER A 228 -24.88 3.80 5.59
N ASP A 229 -24.21 4.71 4.87
CA ASP A 229 -23.59 4.39 3.57
C ASP A 229 -22.28 3.63 3.75
N PHE A 230 -22.25 2.39 3.30
CA PHE A 230 -21.06 1.54 3.23
C PHE A 230 -20.56 1.34 1.79
N SER A 231 -21.08 2.08 0.81
CA SER A 231 -20.67 1.96 -0.60
C SER A 231 -19.18 2.26 -0.84
N PHE A 232 -18.54 2.97 0.09
CA PHE A 232 -17.10 3.21 0.05
C PHE A 232 -16.28 1.92 0.03
N ILE A 233 -16.73 0.85 0.71
CA ILE A 233 -16.05 -0.45 0.72
C ILE A 233 -15.90 -1.01 -0.71
N GLU A 234 -16.90 -0.80 -1.57
CA GLU A 234 -16.85 -1.24 -2.96
C GLU A 234 -15.91 -0.37 -3.81
N ARG A 235 -15.79 0.92 -3.50
CA ARG A 235 -14.89 1.85 -4.22
C ARG A 235 -13.42 1.68 -3.84
N GLU A 236 -13.15 1.23 -2.61
CA GLU A 236 -11.80 0.96 -2.12
C GLU A 236 -11.19 -0.29 -2.76
N LYS A 237 -9.87 -0.41 -2.75
CA LYS A 237 -9.11 -1.47 -3.42
C LYS A 237 -8.27 -2.31 -2.45
N GLY A 238 -7.93 -3.52 -2.87
CA GLY A 238 -7.04 -4.40 -2.12
C GLY A 238 -7.69 -5.05 -0.91
N MET A 239 -6.87 -5.48 0.04
CA MET A 239 -7.29 -6.37 1.12
C MET A 239 -7.98 -5.66 2.30
N PHE A 240 -7.87 -4.34 2.43
CA PHE A 240 -8.29 -3.63 3.64
C PHE A 240 -9.35 -2.57 3.38
N SER A 241 -10.20 -2.37 4.39
CA SER A 241 -11.10 -1.25 4.53
C SER A 241 -11.27 -0.92 6.02
N PHE A 242 -11.61 0.32 6.32
CA PHE A 242 -12.18 0.65 7.63
C PHE A 242 -13.69 0.47 7.59
N LEU A 243 -14.28 -0.09 8.65
CA LEU A 243 -15.74 -0.20 8.76
C LEU A 243 -16.40 1.12 9.23
N GLY A 244 -15.60 2.09 9.72
CA GLY A 244 -16.15 3.33 10.26
C GLY A 244 -16.88 3.18 11.60
N VAL A 245 -16.74 2.03 12.28
CA VAL A 245 -17.30 1.80 13.60
C VAL A 245 -16.36 2.28 14.70
N ASN A 246 -16.90 2.76 15.82
CA ASN A 246 -16.12 3.25 16.94
C ASN A 246 -15.52 2.11 17.79
N VAL A 247 -14.66 2.45 18.76
CA VAL A 247 -13.95 1.46 19.58
C VAL A 247 -14.90 0.60 20.41
N ASP A 248 -15.98 1.14 20.95
CA ASP A 248 -16.94 0.39 21.75
C ASP A 248 -17.68 -0.63 20.88
N GLN A 249 -18.05 -0.25 19.67
CA GLN A 249 -18.64 -1.14 18.66
C GLN A 249 -17.67 -2.24 18.22
N VAL A 250 -16.38 -1.89 18.05
CA VAL A 250 -15.32 -2.89 17.79
C VAL A 250 -15.25 -3.89 18.94
N GLN A 251 -15.24 -3.42 20.20
CA GLN A 251 -15.19 -4.30 21.36
C GLN A 251 -16.44 -5.20 21.47
N SER A 252 -17.63 -4.71 21.15
CA SER A 252 -18.83 -5.54 21.08
C SER A 252 -18.72 -6.60 19.97
N LEU A 253 -18.23 -6.26 18.78
CA LEU A 253 -17.98 -7.25 17.72
C LEU A 253 -17.02 -8.36 18.17
N VAL A 254 -15.97 -8.01 18.91
CA VAL A 254 -14.99 -8.98 19.43
C VAL A 254 -15.60 -9.84 20.54
N ASN A 255 -16.21 -9.22 21.56
CA ASN A 255 -16.61 -9.92 22.80
C ASN A 255 -17.92 -10.69 22.64
N ASP A 256 -18.90 -10.12 21.92
CA ASP A 256 -20.24 -10.68 21.84
C ASP A 256 -20.45 -11.52 20.58
N TYR A 257 -19.69 -11.21 19.50
CA TYR A 257 -19.85 -11.87 18.19
C TYR A 257 -18.63 -12.65 17.73
N SER A 258 -17.50 -12.62 18.47
CA SER A 258 -16.26 -13.28 18.08
C SER A 258 -15.72 -12.87 16.71
N ILE A 259 -15.98 -11.61 16.31
CA ILE A 259 -15.47 -11.00 15.08
C ILE A 259 -14.25 -10.17 15.45
N TYR A 260 -13.07 -10.68 15.11
CA TYR A 260 -11.80 -10.12 15.54
C TYR A 260 -11.27 -9.09 14.54
N LEU A 261 -11.29 -7.82 14.92
CA LEU A 261 -10.72 -6.71 14.18
C LEU A 261 -9.95 -5.77 15.12
N VAL A 262 -9.14 -4.89 14.55
CA VAL A 262 -8.37 -3.92 15.34
C VAL A 262 -9.22 -2.71 15.74
N ASN A 263 -8.83 -1.99 16.81
CA ASN A 263 -9.59 -0.86 17.35
C ASN A 263 -9.82 0.29 16.35
N SER A 264 -9.01 0.36 15.29
CA SER A 264 -9.22 1.31 14.19
C SER A 264 -10.38 0.94 13.26
N SER A 265 -11.12 -0.13 13.54
CA SER A 265 -12.18 -0.71 12.69
C SER A 265 -11.70 -1.29 11.36
N ARG A 266 -10.38 -1.46 11.15
CA ARG A 266 -9.86 -2.07 9.92
C ARG A 266 -10.24 -3.54 9.83
N ILE A 267 -10.83 -3.93 8.70
CA ILE A 267 -11.08 -5.33 8.32
C ILE A 267 -10.11 -5.79 7.25
N ASN A 268 -9.90 -7.11 7.17
CA ASN A 268 -9.29 -7.75 6.02
C ASN A 268 -10.40 -8.41 5.18
N VAL A 269 -10.74 -7.79 4.06
CA VAL A 269 -11.79 -8.26 3.15
C VAL A 269 -11.48 -9.66 2.61
N ALA A 270 -10.22 -10.02 2.41
CA ALA A 270 -9.85 -11.36 1.98
C ALA A 270 -10.20 -12.48 3.00
N GLY A 271 -10.44 -12.14 4.26
CA GLY A 271 -10.96 -13.04 5.31
C GLY A 271 -12.47 -13.26 5.27
N VAL A 272 -13.19 -12.45 4.50
CA VAL A 272 -14.63 -12.62 4.27
C VAL A 272 -14.86 -13.74 3.25
N ASN A 273 -15.96 -14.48 3.39
CA ASN A 273 -16.37 -15.56 2.49
C ASN A 273 -17.88 -15.81 2.63
N ASP A 274 -18.44 -16.64 1.76
CA ASP A 274 -19.88 -16.96 1.74
C ASP A 274 -20.40 -17.54 3.07
N GLY A 275 -19.52 -18.17 3.87
CA GLY A 275 -19.89 -18.76 5.16
C GLY A 275 -19.95 -17.76 6.31
N ASN A 276 -19.35 -16.57 6.17
CA ASN A 276 -19.28 -15.59 7.28
C ASN A 276 -19.81 -14.20 6.94
N ILE A 277 -20.03 -13.87 5.66
CA ILE A 277 -20.41 -12.53 5.23
C ILE A 277 -21.76 -12.06 5.79
N ALA A 278 -22.79 -12.94 5.79
CA ALA A 278 -24.10 -12.63 6.37
C ALA A 278 -23.97 -12.41 7.89
N TYR A 279 -23.22 -13.28 8.59
CA TYR A 279 -22.99 -13.13 10.02
C TYR A 279 -22.30 -11.81 10.37
N LEU A 280 -21.32 -11.39 9.56
CA LEU A 280 -20.65 -10.10 9.74
C LEU A 280 -21.63 -8.94 9.57
N ALA A 281 -22.47 -8.97 8.52
CA ALA A 281 -23.45 -7.92 8.25
C ALA A 281 -24.51 -7.81 9.35
N ASP A 282 -25.05 -8.95 9.81
CA ASP A 282 -26.06 -8.99 10.89
C ASP A 282 -25.49 -8.50 12.22
N SER A 283 -24.26 -8.87 12.52
CA SER A 283 -23.55 -8.42 13.74
C SER A 283 -23.28 -6.92 13.68
N LEU A 284 -22.84 -6.37 12.54
CA LEU A 284 -22.70 -4.94 12.31
C LEU A 284 -24.04 -4.21 12.51
N ALA A 285 -25.13 -4.72 11.94
CA ALA A 285 -26.47 -4.14 12.11
C ALA A 285 -26.93 -4.07 13.57
N THR A 286 -26.44 -5.00 14.40
CA THR A 286 -26.78 -5.01 15.83
C THR A 286 -25.96 -3.99 16.61
N VAL A 287 -24.67 -3.85 16.34
CA VAL A 287 -23.79 -2.91 17.07
C VAL A 287 -23.91 -1.47 16.61
N LEU A 288 -24.54 -1.21 15.45
CA LEU A 288 -24.81 0.12 14.90
C LEU A 288 -26.15 0.71 15.34
N LYS A 289 -27.02 -0.10 15.94
CA LYS A 289 -28.32 0.34 16.54
C LYS A 289 -28.09 0.94 17.92
#